data_c1e521e374914211142655a8f514404b
#
_entry.id   c1e521e374914211142655a8f514404b
#
_cell.length_a   1.000
_cell.length_b   1.000
_cell.length_c   1.000
_cell.angle_alpha   90.00
_cell.angle_beta   90.00
_cell.angle_gamma   90.00
#
_symmetry.space_group_name_H-M   'P 1'
#
loop_
_entity.id
_entity.type
_entity.pdbx_description
1 polymer ?
#
loop_
_entity_poly.entity_id
_entity_poly.type
_entity_poly.pdbx_seq_one_letter_code
_entity_poly.pdbx_strand_id
1 'polypeptide(L)'
;MYCDEYGRRWHGPYPFNATAIQQYAPITMGVYQILYTGGATEQVAYIGIATGDTIRGRLTKHVRGRANWALARLGEPAEFAFVYWECDALSAKQIESHVVTTKRPPFNTRPEYRHFIPSIGVH
;
A
#
# COMPACT_ATOMS: atom_id res chain seq x y z
N MET A 1 -13.64 -9.02 0.39
CA MET A 1 -13.47 -7.64 -0.08
C MET A 1 -13.26 -6.73 1.11
N TYR A 2 -12.28 -5.86 1.03
CA TYR A 2 -11.93 -4.93 2.10
C TYR A 2 -12.78 -3.68 2.01
N CYS A 3 -13.43 -3.30 3.09
CA CYS A 3 -14.22 -2.07 3.15
C CYS A 3 -13.55 -1.14 4.17
N ASP A 4 -13.18 0.05 3.74
CA ASP A 4 -12.58 1.01 4.64
C ASP A 4 -13.65 1.72 5.48
N GLU A 5 -13.22 2.53 6.45
CA GLU A 5 -14.13 3.22 7.36
C GLU A 5 -14.97 4.30 6.67
N TYR A 6 -14.66 4.63 5.42
CA TYR A 6 -15.40 5.60 4.62
C TYR A 6 -16.38 4.93 3.66
N GLY A 7 -16.55 3.61 3.78
CA GLY A 7 -17.49 2.86 2.96
C GLY A 7 -16.96 2.49 1.57
N ARG A 8 -15.69 2.76 1.27
CA ARG A 8 -15.12 2.38 -0.01
C ARG A 8 -14.78 0.89 0.00
N ARG A 9 -15.10 0.21 -1.08
CA ARG A 9 -14.84 -1.22 -1.23
C ARG A 9 -13.59 -1.43 -2.08
N TRP A 10 -12.60 -2.06 -1.49
CA TRP A 10 -11.34 -2.37 -2.12
C TRP A 10 -11.27 -3.85 -2.43
N HIS A 11 -10.65 -4.22 -3.53
CA HIS A 11 -10.36 -5.62 -3.83
C HIS A 11 -9.26 -6.12 -2.91
N GLY A 12 -9.47 -7.29 -2.34
CA GLY A 12 -8.56 -7.90 -1.38
C GLY A 12 -9.17 -7.97 0.01
N PRO A 13 -8.38 -8.16 1.05
CA PRO A 13 -6.90 -8.17 1.04
C PRO A 13 -6.31 -9.47 0.48
N TYR A 14 -5.17 -9.35 -0.16
CA TYR A 14 -4.39 -10.46 -0.68
C TYR A 14 -3.00 -10.47 -0.05
N PRO A 15 -2.35 -11.65 0.09
CA PRO A 15 -1.00 -11.69 0.65
C PRO A 15 -0.02 -10.81 -0.13
N PHE A 16 0.85 -10.12 0.58
CA PHE A 16 1.84 -9.24 -0.05
C PHE A 16 3.07 -10.07 -0.45
N ASN A 17 2.96 -10.80 -1.54
CA ASN A 17 4.06 -11.58 -2.10
C ASN A 17 3.97 -11.60 -3.63
N ALA A 18 5.05 -12.01 -4.27
CA ALA A 18 5.14 -11.98 -5.72
C ALA A 18 4.07 -12.85 -6.39
N THR A 19 3.79 -14.01 -5.85
CA THR A 19 2.80 -14.93 -6.42
C THR A 19 1.40 -14.34 -6.39
N ALA A 20 0.97 -13.80 -5.26
CA ALA A 20 -0.35 -13.19 -5.13
C ALA A 20 -0.48 -11.93 -5.97
N ILE A 21 0.58 -11.14 -6.08
CA ILE A 21 0.57 -9.95 -6.94
C ILE A 21 0.36 -10.34 -8.40
N GLN A 22 1.07 -11.35 -8.88
CA GLN A 22 0.90 -11.82 -10.25
C GLN A 22 -0.49 -12.41 -10.49
N GLN A 23 -1.08 -13.01 -9.48
CA GLN A 23 -2.38 -13.65 -9.62
C GLN A 23 -3.55 -12.66 -9.52
N TYR A 24 -3.47 -11.69 -8.62
CA TYR A 24 -4.61 -10.86 -8.27
C TYR A 24 -4.50 -9.39 -8.63
N ALA A 25 -3.30 -8.83 -8.71
CA ALA A 25 -3.15 -7.41 -9.00
C ALA A 25 -3.35 -7.16 -10.51
N PRO A 26 -4.15 -6.14 -10.87
CA PRO A 26 -4.44 -5.88 -12.28
C PRO A 26 -3.33 -5.11 -12.99
N ILE A 27 -3.33 -5.20 -14.31
CA ILE A 27 -2.40 -4.46 -15.17
C ILE A 27 -3.00 -3.13 -15.63
N THR A 28 -3.72 -2.50 -14.73
CA THR A 28 -4.41 -1.23 -14.97
C THR A 28 -3.94 -0.20 -13.96
N MET A 29 -4.24 1.07 -14.23
CA MET A 29 -3.94 2.14 -13.28
C MET A 29 -4.95 2.16 -12.13
N GLY A 30 -4.59 2.79 -11.05
CA GLY A 30 -5.46 2.96 -9.92
C GLY A 30 -4.69 3.31 -8.65
N VAL A 31 -5.27 2.95 -7.53
CA VAL A 31 -4.70 3.17 -6.21
C VAL A 31 -4.61 1.83 -5.48
N TYR A 32 -3.59 1.69 -4.66
CA TYR A 32 -3.39 0.49 -3.86
C TYR A 32 -2.94 0.86 -2.46
N GLN A 33 -3.23 -0.01 -1.51
CA GLN A 33 -2.74 0.14 -0.15
C GLN A 33 -2.02 -1.13 0.26
N ILE A 34 -0.96 -0.96 1.06
CA ILE A 34 -0.30 -2.07 1.72
C ILE A 34 -0.68 -1.98 3.19
N LEU A 35 -1.27 -3.05 3.70
CA LEU A 35 -1.78 -3.13 5.05
C LEU A 35 -0.82 -3.94 5.90
N TYR A 36 -0.57 -3.45 7.12
CA TYR A 36 0.19 -4.22 8.10
C TYR A 36 -0.79 -5.05 8.92
N THR A 37 -0.61 -6.35 8.91
CA THR A 37 -1.49 -7.30 9.58
C THR A 37 -0.84 -7.99 10.76
N GLY A 38 0.41 -7.64 11.06
CA GLY A 38 1.16 -8.28 12.16
C GLY A 38 0.82 -7.75 13.55
N GLY A 39 0.03 -6.69 13.65
CA GLY A 39 -0.37 -6.11 14.92
C GLY A 39 -1.75 -6.59 15.39
N ALA A 40 -2.19 -6.04 16.51
CA ALA A 40 -3.52 -6.36 17.07
C ALA A 40 -4.65 -5.93 16.15
N THR A 41 -4.46 -4.84 15.43
CA THR A 41 -5.41 -4.34 14.44
C THR A 41 -4.70 -4.09 13.12
N GLU A 42 -5.44 -4.22 12.04
CA GLU A 42 -4.95 -3.97 10.70
C GLU A 42 -4.72 -2.47 10.52
N GLN A 43 -3.57 -2.10 9.96
CA GLN A 43 -3.20 -0.71 9.76
C GLN A 43 -2.77 -0.48 8.32
N VAL A 44 -3.06 0.73 7.79
CA VAL A 44 -2.54 1.12 6.48
C VAL A 44 -1.07 1.49 6.66
N ALA A 45 -0.19 0.68 6.11
CA ALA A 45 1.24 0.93 6.16
C ALA A 45 1.69 1.88 5.05
N TYR A 46 1.08 1.78 3.88
CA TYR A 46 1.44 2.57 2.72
C TYR A 46 0.26 2.67 1.78
N ILE A 47 0.09 3.82 1.14
CA ILE A 47 -0.81 3.98 0.00
C ILE A 47 -0.02 4.55 -1.17
N GLY A 48 -0.28 4.04 -2.36
CA GLY A 48 0.37 4.52 -3.57
C GLY A 48 -0.60 4.58 -4.74
N ILE A 49 -0.19 5.30 -5.76
CA ILE A 49 -0.94 5.38 -7.01
C ILE A 49 -0.11 4.79 -8.14
N ALA A 50 -0.81 4.16 -9.09
CA ALA A 50 -0.19 3.62 -10.30
C ALA A 50 -0.73 4.42 -11.48
N THR A 51 -0.09 5.55 -11.76
CA THR A 51 -0.38 6.38 -12.93
C THR A 51 0.87 6.42 -13.79
N GLY A 52 0.76 6.05 -15.05
CA GLY A 52 1.94 5.83 -15.89
C GLY A 52 2.62 4.48 -15.63
N ASP A 53 1.99 3.64 -14.84
CA ASP A 53 2.42 2.28 -14.51
C ASP A 53 1.15 1.49 -14.18
N THR A 54 1.30 0.23 -13.80
CA THR A 54 0.16 -0.61 -13.41
C THR A 54 0.22 -0.89 -11.91
N ILE A 55 -0.93 -1.21 -11.33
CA ILE A 55 -1.01 -1.62 -9.93
C ILE A 55 -0.08 -2.82 -9.71
N ARG A 56 -0.13 -3.82 -10.60
CA ARG A 56 0.77 -4.99 -10.53
C ARG A 56 2.23 -4.59 -10.57
N GLY A 57 2.59 -3.69 -11.49
CA GLY A 57 3.98 -3.24 -11.64
C GLY A 57 4.49 -2.52 -10.41
N ARG A 58 3.69 -1.63 -9.85
CA ARG A 58 4.08 -0.88 -8.64
C ARG A 58 4.22 -1.80 -7.44
N LEU A 59 3.26 -2.70 -7.22
CA LEU A 59 3.33 -3.66 -6.11
C LEU A 59 4.54 -4.60 -6.27
N THR A 60 4.86 -5.00 -7.48
CA THR A 60 6.05 -5.81 -7.74
C THR A 60 7.32 -5.07 -7.34
N LYS A 61 7.41 -3.78 -7.64
CA LYS A 61 8.55 -2.97 -7.23
C LYS A 61 8.67 -2.88 -5.70
N HIS A 62 7.56 -2.78 -5.01
CA HIS A 62 7.57 -2.77 -3.54
C HIS A 62 8.08 -4.09 -2.96
N VAL A 63 7.60 -5.21 -3.48
CA VAL A 63 8.08 -6.54 -3.04
C VAL A 63 9.58 -6.67 -3.25
N ARG A 64 10.09 -6.14 -4.34
CA ARG A 64 11.52 -6.16 -4.64
C ARG A 64 12.31 -5.07 -3.91
N GLY A 65 11.62 -4.18 -3.18
CA GLY A 65 12.27 -3.12 -2.42
C GLY A 65 12.75 -1.94 -3.23
N ARG A 66 12.32 -1.81 -4.48
CA ARG A 66 12.80 -0.74 -5.37
C ARG A 66 12.04 0.56 -5.27
N ALA A 67 10.75 0.50 -4.98
CA ALA A 67 9.90 1.68 -4.96
C ALA A 67 9.88 2.34 -3.59
N ASN A 68 10.06 1.56 -2.52
CA ASN A 68 10.07 2.08 -1.16
C ASN A 68 10.96 1.20 -0.29
N TRP A 69 12.19 1.63 -0.09
CA TRP A 69 13.17 0.86 0.68
C TRP A 69 12.76 0.65 2.14
N ALA A 70 11.95 1.58 2.70
CA ALA A 70 11.48 1.42 4.07
C ALA A 70 10.57 0.19 4.19
N LEU A 71 9.70 -0.02 3.22
CA LEU A 71 8.87 -1.23 3.18
C LEU A 71 9.73 -2.48 3.01
N ALA A 72 10.77 -2.40 2.19
CA ALA A 72 11.66 -3.53 1.96
C ALA A 72 12.39 -3.96 3.23
N ARG A 73 12.59 -3.06 4.16
CA ARG A 73 13.29 -3.33 5.41
C ARG A 73 12.37 -3.71 6.56
N LEU A 74 11.09 -3.81 6.31
CA LEU A 74 10.08 -3.94 7.33
C LEU A 74 9.77 -5.37 7.72
N GLY A 75 10.64 -6.22 7.81
CA GLY A 75 10.37 -7.56 8.27
C GLY A 75 9.71 -8.43 7.21
N GLU A 76 8.96 -9.41 7.64
CA GLU A 76 8.50 -10.49 6.78
C GLU A 76 7.32 -10.08 5.90
N PRO A 77 7.33 -10.41 4.61
CA PRO A 77 6.18 -10.17 3.74
C PRO A 77 4.87 -10.77 4.26
N ALA A 78 4.95 -11.86 5.02
CA ALA A 78 3.77 -12.50 5.60
C ALA A 78 2.97 -11.60 6.55
N GLU A 79 3.58 -10.53 7.05
CA GLU A 79 2.92 -9.56 7.93
C GLU A 79 2.17 -8.47 7.18
N PHE A 80 2.14 -8.56 5.86
CA PHE A 80 1.52 -7.54 5.01
C PHE A 80 0.54 -8.15 4.03
N ALA A 81 -0.45 -7.33 3.66
CA ALA A 81 -1.41 -7.65 2.64
C ALA A 81 -1.60 -6.44 1.74
N PHE A 82 -2.18 -6.61 0.57
CA PHE A 82 -2.50 -5.48 -0.28
C PHE A 82 -3.97 -5.47 -0.67
N VAL A 83 -4.47 -4.27 -0.91
CA VAL A 83 -5.78 -4.02 -1.49
C VAL A 83 -5.61 -3.04 -2.64
N TYR A 84 -6.53 -3.05 -3.59
CA TYR A 84 -6.44 -2.13 -4.72
C TYR A 84 -7.82 -1.68 -5.18
N TRP A 85 -7.83 -0.55 -5.90
CA TRP A 85 -9.02 -0.01 -6.54
C TRP A 85 -8.63 0.56 -7.89
N GLU A 86 -9.23 0.02 -8.96
CA GLU A 86 -8.99 0.51 -10.31
C GLU A 86 -9.78 1.80 -10.51
N CYS A 87 -9.09 2.85 -10.93
CA CYS A 87 -9.69 4.15 -11.16
C CYS A 87 -8.76 5.02 -12.02
N ASP A 88 -9.26 6.17 -12.44
CA ASP A 88 -8.46 7.11 -13.20
C ASP A 88 -7.44 7.85 -12.31
N ALA A 89 -6.56 8.60 -12.96
CA ALA A 89 -5.47 9.30 -12.26
C ALA A 89 -6.00 10.32 -11.26
N LEU A 90 -7.04 11.05 -11.60
CA LEU A 90 -7.60 12.07 -10.72
C LEU A 90 -8.21 11.44 -9.46
N SER A 91 -9.01 10.41 -9.64
CA SER A 91 -9.61 9.68 -8.53
C SER A 91 -8.55 9.05 -7.64
N ALA A 92 -7.52 8.44 -8.24
CA ALA A 92 -6.40 7.86 -7.49
C ALA A 92 -5.71 8.90 -6.61
N LYS A 93 -5.44 10.08 -7.18
CA LYS A 93 -4.83 11.16 -6.43
C LYS A 93 -5.69 11.67 -5.28
N GLN A 94 -6.99 11.79 -5.49
CA GLN A 94 -7.92 12.23 -4.45
C GLN A 94 -7.97 11.23 -3.30
N ILE A 95 -8.03 9.95 -3.61
CA ILE A 95 -8.06 8.89 -2.61
C ILE A 95 -6.73 8.84 -1.85
N GLU A 96 -5.61 8.91 -2.55
CA GLU A 96 -4.30 8.92 -1.91
C GLU A 96 -4.17 10.10 -0.95
N SER A 97 -4.50 11.29 -1.41
CA SER A 97 -4.44 12.50 -0.61
C SER A 97 -5.29 12.39 0.66
N HIS A 98 -6.49 11.86 0.52
CA HIS A 98 -7.39 11.68 1.65
C HIS A 98 -6.82 10.68 2.67
N VAL A 99 -6.31 9.54 2.20
CA VAL A 99 -5.75 8.53 3.09
C VAL A 99 -4.46 9.02 3.75
N VAL A 100 -3.59 9.69 3.00
CA VAL A 100 -2.36 10.25 3.58
C VAL A 100 -2.70 11.25 4.67
N THR A 101 -3.68 12.10 4.44
CA THR A 101 -4.07 13.13 5.41
C THR A 101 -4.74 12.54 6.65
N THR A 102 -5.62 11.57 6.48
CA THR A 102 -6.42 11.04 7.59
C THR A 102 -5.77 9.87 8.32
N LYS A 103 -5.05 9.00 7.63
CA LYS A 103 -4.43 7.81 8.21
C LYS A 103 -2.95 7.98 8.49
N ARG A 104 -2.30 8.90 7.80
CA ARG A 104 -0.86 9.14 7.89
C ARG A 104 -0.06 7.84 7.84
N PRO A 105 -0.14 7.10 6.71
CA PRO A 105 0.53 5.81 6.63
C PRO A 105 2.02 5.99 6.83
N PRO A 106 2.61 5.21 7.73
CA PRO A 106 4.00 5.43 8.15
C PRO A 106 5.04 5.25 7.05
N PHE A 107 4.75 4.44 6.05
CA PHE A 107 5.72 4.14 5.00
C PHE A 107 5.52 4.93 3.72
N ASN A 108 4.68 5.94 3.76
CA ASN A 108 4.65 6.93 2.69
C ASN A 108 5.89 7.81 2.86
N THR A 109 6.98 7.44 2.22
CA THR A 109 8.29 8.05 2.41
C THR A 109 8.42 9.38 1.67
N ARG A 110 7.73 10.36 2.15
CA ARG A 110 8.07 11.74 1.82
C ARG A 110 9.15 12.20 2.79
N PRO A 111 10.01 13.14 2.40
CA PRO A 111 11.09 13.61 3.28
C PRO A 111 10.60 13.99 4.68
N GLU A 112 9.44 14.61 4.77
CA GLU A 112 8.87 15.05 6.03
C GLU A 112 8.40 13.91 6.94
N TYR A 113 8.29 12.69 6.41
CA TYR A 113 7.83 11.53 7.18
C TYR A 113 8.93 10.54 7.51
N ARG A 114 10.15 10.77 7.05
CA ARG A 114 11.24 9.79 7.24
C ARG A 114 11.49 9.44 8.70
N HIS A 115 11.36 10.40 9.58
CA HIS A 115 11.62 10.18 11.01
C HIS A 115 10.51 9.40 11.70
N PHE A 116 9.38 9.16 11.02
CA PHE A 116 8.31 8.32 11.57
C PHE A 116 8.55 6.84 11.36
N ILE A 117 9.41 6.47 10.42
CA ILE A 117 9.65 5.06 10.10
C ILE A 117 10.06 4.26 11.32
N PRO A 118 11.01 4.72 12.15
CA PRO A 118 11.40 3.98 13.35
C PRO A 118 10.30 3.90 14.39
N SER A 119 9.42 4.88 14.45
CA SER A 119 8.39 4.94 15.50
C SER A 119 7.27 3.93 15.32
N ILE A 120 7.31 3.13 14.26
CA ILE A 120 6.25 2.18 13.96
C ILE A 120 6.66 0.74 14.24
N GLY A 121 7.50 0.57 15.18
CA GLY A 121 7.89 -0.75 15.57
C GLY A 121 8.96 -1.37 14.68
N VAL A 122 9.69 -0.55 13.96
CA VAL A 122 10.78 -1.01 13.12
C VAL A 122 12.08 -1.04 13.92
N HIS A 123 12.04 -0.53 15.08
CA HIS A 123 13.23 -0.55 15.94
C HIS A 123 13.06 -1.40 17.15
#